data_3896dc8a3ef8406c55578e071e6014c6
#
_entry.id   3896dc8a3ef8406c55578e071e6014c6
#
_cell.length_a   1.000
_cell.length_b   1.000
_cell.length_c   1.000
_cell.angle_alpha   90.00
_cell.angle_beta   90.00
_cell.angle_gamma   90.00
#
_symmetry.space_group_name_H-M   'P 1'
#
loop_
_entity.id
_entity.type
_entity.pdbx_description
1 polymer ?
#
loop_
_entity_poly.entity_id
_entity_poly.type
_entity_poly.pdbx_seq_one_letter_code
_entity_poly.pdbx_strand_id
1 'polypeptide(L)'
;KPSYMAVAFDIGKNFRKEEYDFYKEGRIDTPEELKIQMPIAREILDKMGIKHFELAPYEADDIVGTIVKMTENDKDFASVIVSSDKDLLQLISDETEVKLLKQTGFIRYNHETFVADYGIEPIRMIDLKALMGDSSDNIPGVKGIGEKTALKLLQEYKTLENIYDNIDEIKGKTKEKLEADKEMAFISKKIATIYRDVPLNIILEDLKYEPDNNEELINLYKELEFFSFLKNMTEVKKEEKLDFQTVTNLNSKDLSEDLAIELMLDNENYHIANIVGM
;
A
#
# COMPACT_ATOMS: atom_id res chain seq x y z
N LYS A 1 -2.22 0.06 -14.14
CA LYS A 1 -3.53 0.07 -13.46
C LYS A 1 -3.74 -1.28 -12.80
N PRO A 2 -4.06 -1.38 -11.49
CA PRO A 2 -4.31 -2.67 -10.87
C PRO A 2 -5.63 -3.27 -11.39
N SER A 3 -5.68 -4.58 -11.50
CA SER A 3 -6.89 -5.33 -11.83
C SER A 3 -7.72 -5.68 -10.59
N TYR A 4 -7.06 -5.74 -9.43
CA TYR A 4 -7.66 -6.02 -8.12
C TYR A 4 -7.18 -4.98 -7.13
N MET A 5 -8.03 -4.57 -6.19
CA MET A 5 -7.68 -3.56 -5.19
C MET A 5 -8.46 -3.80 -3.89
N ALA A 6 -7.75 -3.64 -2.78
CA ALA A 6 -8.35 -3.71 -1.45
C ALA A 6 -7.67 -2.69 -0.54
N VAL A 7 -8.41 -2.20 0.46
CA VAL A 7 -7.90 -1.33 1.52
C VAL A 7 -8.24 -1.96 2.87
N ALA A 8 -7.29 -1.96 3.79
CA ALA A 8 -7.50 -2.44 5.16
C ALA A 8 -7.42 -1.28 6.14
N PHE A 9 -8.30 -1.28 7.14
CA PHE A 9 -8.36 -0.31 8.24
C PHE A 9 -8.22 -0.99 9.59
N ASP A 10 -7.56 -0.30 10.52
CA ASP A 10 -7.53 -0.68 11.93
C ASP A 10 -8.80 -0.22 12.65
N ILE A 11 -9.33 -1.06 13.55
CA ILE A 11 -10.50 -0.74 14.39
C ILE A 11 -10.18 -0.63 15.88
N GLY A 12 -8.92 -0.56 16.23
CA GLY A 12 -8.44 -0.26 17.58
C GLY A 12 -8.44 -1.42 18.57
N LYS A 13 -9.23 -2.48 18.39
CA LYS A 13 -9.19 -3.70 19.18
C LYS A 13 -8.36 -4.75 18.44
N ASN A 14 -7.30 -5.26 19.08
CA ASN A 14 -6.50 -6.32 18.49
C ASN A 14 -6.10 -7.37 19.53
N PHE A 15 -5.94 -8.61 19.07
CA PHE A 15 -5.62 -9.73 19.94
C PHE A 15 -4.24 -9.61 20.59
N ARG A 16 -3.28 -8.90 19.95
CA ARG A 16 -1.93 -8.69 20.51
C ARG A 16 -2.01 -7.84 21.77
N LYS A 17 -2.85 -6.80 21.79
CA LYS A 17 -3.05 -5.96 22.96
C LYS A 17 -3.84 -6.68 24.07
N GLU A 18 -4.74 -7.60 23.69
CA GLU A 18 -5.45 -8.43 24.68
C GLU A 18 -4.53 -9.45 25.35
N GLU A 19 -3.50 -9.94 24.62
CA GLU A 19 -2.52 -10.90 25.15
C GLU A 19 -1.33 -10.20 25.84
N TYR A 20 -0.95 -9.00 25.39
CA TYR A 20 0.22 -8.24 25.89
C TYR A 20 -0.15 -6.79 26.15
N ASP A 21 -0.41 -6.46 27.41
CA ASP A 21 -0.87 -5.13 27.84
C ASP A 21 0.07 -4.00 27.41
N PHE A 22 1.37 -4.27 27.33
CA PHE A 22 2.37 -3.29 26.92
C PHE A 22 2.37 -2.98 25.43
N TYR A 23 1.80 -3.84 24.57
CA TYR A 23 1.79 -3.64 23.13
C TYR A 23 1.01 -2.36 22.76
N LYS A 24 1.67 -1.48 22.00
CA LYS A 24 1.12 -0.16 21.64
C LYS A 24 0.70 0.70 22.84
N GLU A 25 1.24 0.43 24.04
CA GLU A 25 1.04 1.28 25.21
C GLU A 25 1.70 2.64 24.96
N GLY A 26 1.01 3.71 25.36
CA GLY A 26 1.50 5.08 25.17
C GLY A 26 1.33 5.66 23.76
N ARG A 27 0.73 4.94 22.82
CA ARG A 27 0.30 5.56 21.56
C ARG A 27 -0.72 6.67 21.85
N ILE A 28 -0.50 7.82 21.23
CA ILE A 28 -1.44 8.95 21.30
C ILE A 28 -2.71 8.57 20.55
N ASP A 29 -3.86 8.83 21.15
CA ASP A 29 -5.15 8.62 20.49
C ASP A 29 -5.23 9.44 19.20
N THR A 30 -5.89 8.85 18.21
CA THR A 30 -6.17 9.54 16.95
C THR A 30 -6.94 10.83 17.23
N PRO A 31 -6.47 12.00 16.73
CA PRO A 31 -7.20 13.26 16.86
C PRO A 31 -8.64 13.16 16.37
N GLU A 32 -9.56 13.86 17.04
CA GLU A 32 -10.99 13.82 16.69
C GLU A 32 -11.23 14.28 15.25
N GLU A 33 -10.48 15.27 14.78
CA GLU A 33 -10.53 15.79 13.41
C GLU A 33 -10.18 14.72 12.37
N LEU A 34 -9.33 13.76 12.72
CA LEU A 34 -9.02 12.62 11.84
C LEU A 34 -10.06 11.51 11.97
N LYS A 35 -10.59 11.26 13.17
CA LYS A 35 -11.64 10.26 13.38
C LYS A 35 -12.88 10.53 12.54
N ILE A 36 -13.31 11.80 12.44
CA ILE A 36 -14.47 12.19 11.62
C ILE A 36 -14.22 12.05 10.12
N GLN A 37 -12.96 12.00 9.66
CA GLN A 37 -12.63 11.80 8.25
C GLN A 37 -12.64 10.33 7.84
N MET A 38 -12.51 9.40 8.77
CA MET A 38 -12.46 7.96 8.47
C MET A 38 -13.74 7.43 7.79
N PRO A 39 -14.97 7.80 8.22
CA PRO A 39 -16.18 7.44 7.49
C PRO A 39 -16.21 8.00 6.06
N ILE A 40 -15.75 9.24 5.88
CA ILE A 40 -15.68 9.89 4.55
C ILE A 40 -14.71 9.13 3.63
N ALA A 41 -13.55 8.70 4.16
CA ALA A 41 -12.59 7.91 3.40
C ALA A 41 -13.21 6.57 2.93
N ARG A 42 -13.98 5.90 3.79
CA ARG A 42 -14.71 4.67 3.41
C ARG A 42 -15.76 4.94 2.35
N GLU A 43 -16.55 6.00 2.49
CA GLU A 43 -17.55 6.40 1.51
C GLU A 43 -16.92 6.68 0.12
N ILE A 44 -15.76 7.33 0.09
CA ILE A 44 -15.01 7.53 -1.16
C ILE A 44 -14.62 6.19 -1.78
N LEU A 45 -14.09 5.24 -0.99
CA LEU A 45 -13.71 3.92 -1.47
C LEU A 45 -14.93 3.16 -2.02
N ASP A 46 -16.07 3.20 -1.32
CA ASP A 46 -17.31 2.58 -1.78
C ASP A 46 -17.74 3.13 -3.14
N LYS A 47 -17.73 4.48 -3.30
CA LYS A 47 -18.08 5.13 -4.58
C LYS A 47 -17.04 4.90 -5.67
N MET A 48 -15.79 4.61 -5.31
CA MET A 48 -14.75 4.17 -6.25
C MET A 48 -14.86 2.70 -6.63
N GLY A 49 -15.74 1.93 -6.00
CA GLY A 49 -15.84 0.48 -6.19
C GLY A 49 -14.68 -0.30 -5.58
N ILE A 50 -13.98 0.28 -4.61
CA ILE A 50 -12.84 -0.36 -3.94
C ILE A 50 -13.32 -1.02 -2.64
N LYS A 51 -13.09 -2.33 -2.53
CA LYS A 51 -13.38 -3.07 -1.29
C LYS A 51 -12.47 -2.64 -0.17
N HIS A 52 -13.05 -2.39 0.99
CA HIS A 52 -12.28 -2.13 2.19
C HIS A 52 -12.69 -3.08 3.32
N PHE A 53 -11.76 -3.36 4.22
CA PHE A 53 -11.89 -4.37 5.25
C PHE A 53 -11.44 -3.85 6.60
N GLU A 54 -12.20 -4.23 7.61
CA GLU A 54 -11.85 -4.10 9.02
C GLU A 54 -12.48 -5.26 9.77
N LEU A 55 -11.74 -5.96 10.61
CA LEU A 55 -12.24 -7.14 11.32
C LEU A 55 -11.56 -7.31 12.67
N ALA A 56 -12.27 -7.04 13.76
CA ALA A 56 -11.78 -7.35 15.11
C ALA A 56 -11.63 -8.87 15.30
N PRO A 57 -10.63 -9.35 16.00
CA PRO A 57 -9.59 -8.62 16.73
C PRO A 57 -8.28 -8.46 15.93
N TYR A 58 -8.34 -8.40 14.60
CA TYR A 58 -7.18 -8.33 13.72
C TYR A 58 -6.83 -6.89 13.36
N GLU A 59 -5.54 -6.66 13.10
CA GLU A 59 -5.05 -5.38 12.61
C GLU A 59 -5.08 -5.31 11.06
N ALA A 60 -5.00 -4.11 10.51
CA ALA A 60 -4.97 -3.91 9.06
C ALA A 60 -3.85 -4.73 8.39
N ASP A 61 -2.69 -4.86 9.03
CA ASP A 61 -1.56 -5.61 8.52
C ASP A 61 -1.86 -7.12 8.41
N ASP A 62 -2.65 -7.67 9.36
CA ASP A 62 -3.08 -9.07 9.33
C ASP A 62 -4.05 -9.32 8.14
N ILE A 63 -4.93 -8.34 7.90
CA ILE A 63 -5.84 -8.38 6.75
C ILE A 63 -5.05 -8.31 5.44
N VAL A 64 -4.10 -7.38 5.33
CA VAL A 64 -3.22 -7.26 4.16
C VAL A 64 -2.43 -8.54 3.94
N GLY A 65 -1.81 -9.10 5.00
CA GLY A 65 -1.06 -10.35 4.93
C GLY A 65 -1.91 -11.53 4.48
N THR A 66 -3.19 -11.57 4.90
CA THR A 66 -4.15 -12.60 4.49
C THR A 66 -4.53 -12.47 3.02
N ILE A 67 -4.82 -11.24 2.55
CA ILE A 67 -5.15 -11.01 1.13
C ILE A 67 -3.96 -11.34 0.23
N VAL A 68 -2.75 -10.94 0.60
CA VAL A 68 -1.54 -11.28 -0.16
C VAL A 68 -1.34 -12.80 -0.24
N LYS A 69 -1.60 -13.53 0.85
CA LYS A 69 -1.52 -15.00 0.86
C LYS A 69 -2.44 -15.66 -0.17
N MET A 70 -3.58 -15.04 -0.51
CA MET A 70 -4.49 -15.56 -1.53
C MET A 70 -3.87 -15.62 -2.92
N THR A 71 -2.83 -14.80 -3.19
CA THR A 71 -2.16 -14.71 -4.50
C THR A 71 -0.79 -15.39 -4.56
N GLU A 72 -0.22 -15.81 -3.42
CA GLU A 72 1.18 -16.28 -3.33
C GLU A 72 1.55 -17.48 -4.20
N ASN A 73 0.60 -18.33 -4.54
CA ASN A 73 0.87 -19.53 -5.33
C ASN A 73 0.34 -19.43 -6.76
N ASP A 74 -0.12 -18.24 -7.15
CA ASP A 74 -0.67 -17.99 -8.47
C ASP A 74 0.24 -17.02 -9.24
N LYS A 75 1.01 -17.57 -10.20
CA LYS A 75 1.97 -16.82 -11.00
C LYS A 75 1.34 -15.79 -11.94
N ASP A 76 0.03 -15.83 -12.10
CA ASP A 76 -0.71 -14.85 -12.89
C ASP A 76 -0.96 -13.56 -12.12
N PHE A 77 -0.64 -13.54 -10.80
CA PHE A 77 -0.79 -12.38 -9.92
C PHE A 77 0.57 -11.83 -9.47
N ALA A 78 0.64 -10.51 -9.41
CA ALA A 78 1.69 -9.77 -8.72
C ALA A 78 1.04 -8.81 -7.73
N SER A 79 1.42 -8.93 -6.48
CA SER A 79 0.88 -8.11 -5.39
C SER A 79 1.76 -6.91 -5.08
N VAL A 80 1.15 -5.75 -4.90
CA VAL A 80 1.85 -4.53 -4.47
C VAL A 80 1.18 -3.97 -3.23
N ILE A 81 1.87 -4.05 -2.11
CA ILE A 81 1.43 -3.44 -0.84
C ILE A 81 1.86 -1.98 -0.83
N VAL A 82 0.95 -1.08 -0.49
CA VAL A 82 1.24 0.36 -0.34
C VAL A 82 1.00 0.76 1.11
N SER A 83 2.05 1.12 1.82
CA SER A 83 1.97 1.49 3.24
C SER A 83 3.14 2.39 3.65
N SER A 84 3.04 3.04 4.80
CA SER A 84 4.17 3.68 5.49
C SER A 84 4.83 2.76 6.52
N ASP A 85 4.22 1.61 6.82
CA ASP A 85 4.68 0.67 7.82
C ASP A 85 5.72 -0.30 7.27
N LYS A 86 6.86 -0.38 7.97
CA LYS A 86 7.95 -1.30 7.62
C LYS A 86 7.66 -2.75 8.00
N ASP A 87 6.66 -3.01 8.83
CA ASP A 87 6.32 -4.38 9.25
C ASP A 87 5.84 -5.20 8.07
N LEU A 88 5.18 -4.56 7.12
CA LEU A 88 4.74 -5.18 5.88
C LEU A 88 5.89 -5.64 4.96
N LEU A 89 7.13 -5.21 5.21
CA LEU A 89 8.30 -5.72 4.49
C LEU A 89 8.53 -7.22 4.69
N GLN A 90 8.02 -7.81 5.79
CA GLN A 90 8.07 -9.26 6.03
C GLN A 90 7.24 -10.06 5.01
N LEU A 91 6.32 -9.40 4.29
CA LEU A 91 5.43 -10.03 3.29
C LEU A 91 6.02 -10.05 1.88
N ILE A 92 7.20 -9.47 1.68
CA ILE A 92 7.86 -9.47 0.36
C ILE A 92 8.20 -10.90 -0.04
N SER A 93 7.87 -11.25 -1.28
CA SER A 93 8.18 -12.52 -1.93
C SER A 93 8.59 -12.27 -3.40
N ASP A 94 8.69 -13.34 -4.19
CA ASP A 94 8.94 -13.22 -5.63
C ASP A 94 7.77 -12.53 -6.36
N GLU A 95 6.54 -12.71 -5.86
CA GLU A 95 5.31 -12.15 -6.44
C GLU A 95 4.78 -10.92 -5.69
N THR A 96 5.38 -10.57 -4.53
CA THR A 96 4.90 -9.48 -3.66
C THR A 96 5.95 -8.43 -3.43
N GLU A 97 5.60 -7.19 -3.71
CA GLU A 97 6.43 -6.00 -3.46
C GLU A 97 5.75 -5.06 -2.47
N VAL A 98 6.56 -4.23 -1.80
CA VAL A 98 6.08 -3.16 -0.92
C VAL A 98 6.52 -1.80 -1.46
N LYS A 99 5.57 -0.90 -1.67
CA LYS A 99 5.80 0.53 -1.88
C LYS A 99 5.68 1.25 -0.56
N LEU A 100 6.81 1.52 0.06
CA LEU A 100 6.89 2.16 1.36
C LEU A 100 6.82 3.68 1.19
N LEU A 101 5.75 4.29 1.72
CA LEU A 101 5.55 5.74 1.67
C LEU A 101 6.55 6.46 2.60
N LYS A 102 7.20 7.48 2.06
CA LYS A 102 8.10 8.38 2.75
C LYS A 102 7.68 9.84 2.50
N GLN A 103 8.22 10.78 3.25
CA GLN A 103 7.96 12.21 3.05
C GLN A 103 8.31 12.70 1.63
N THR A 104 9.28 12.07 0.98
CA THR A 104 9.76 12.43 -0.36
C THR A 104 9.17 11.58 -1.49
N GLY A 105 8.18 10.73 -1.20
CA GLY A 105 7.56 9.83 -2.16
C GLY A 105 7.63 8.37 -1.73
N PHE A 106 7.66 7.43 -2.68
CA PHE A 106 7.69 6.00 -2.40
C PHE A 106 9.07 5.40 -2.61
N ILE A 107 9.48 4.50 -1.71
CA ILE A 107 10.57 3.55 -1.95
C ILE A 107 9.92 2.21 -2.29
N ARG A 108 10.33 1.59 -3.38
CA ARG A 108 9.84 0.29 -3.81
C ARG A 108 10.82 -0.79 -3.34
N TYR A 109 10.31 -1.73 -2.56
CA TYR A 109 11.03 -2.91 -2.13
C TYR A 109 10.44 -4.16 -2.80
N ASN A 110 11.26 -4.84 -3.57
CA ASN A 110 11.09 -6.23 -3.96
C ASN A 110 12.10 -7.09 -3.18
N HIS A 111 12.13 -8.39 -3.41
CA HIS A 111 13.06 -9.31 -2.74
C HIS A 111 14.53 -8.87 -2.90
N GLU A 112 14.95 -8.57 -4.13
CA GLU A 112 16.34 -8.20 -4.43
C GLU A 112 16.77 -6.91 -3.71
N THR A 113 15.97 -5.84 -3.81
CA THR A 113 16.28 -4.56 -3.18
C THR A 113 16.23 -4.64 -1.66
N PHE A 114 15.32 -5.45 -1.10
CA PHE A 114 15.28 -5.69 0.34
C PHE A 114 16.56 -6.39 0.82
N VAL A 115 16.95 -7.48 0.17
CA VAL A 115 18.17 -8.24 0.52
C VAL A 115 19.42 -7.37 0.36
N ALA A 116 19.47 -6.52 -0.68
CA ALA A 116 20.59 -5.58 -0.87
C ALA A 116 20.73 -4.58 0.28
N ASP A 117 19.60 -4.07 0.82
CA ASP A 117 19.59 -3.06 1.89
C ASP A 117 19.82 -3.68 3.28
N TYR A 118 19.20 -4.83 3.57
CA TYR A 118 19.19 -5.42 4.91
C TYR A 118 20.17 -6.60 5.07
N GLY A 119 20.55 -7.26 3.97
CA GLY A 119 21.44 -8.44 3.99
C GLY A 119 20.80 -9.69 4.61
N ILE A 120 19.48 -9.73 4.73
CA ILE A 120 18.67 -10.84 5.26
C ILE A 120 17.46 -11.08 4.36
N GLU A 121 16.83 -12.24 4.47
CA GLU A 121 15.57 -12.53 3.78
C GLU A 121 14.41 -11.68 4.33
N PRO A 122 13.44 -11.23 3.52
CA PRO A 122 12.32 -10.39 3.94
C PRO A 122 11.56 -10.93 5.16
N ILE A 123 11.27 -12.22 5.21
CA ILE A 123 10.61 -12.85 6.35
C ILE A 123 11.39 -12.71 7.65
N ARG A 124 12.70 -12.45 7.59
CA ARG A 124 13.55 -12.23 8.77
C ARG A 124 13.39 -10.85 9.40
N MET A 125 12.56 -9.98 8.79
CA MET A 125 12.13 -8.74 9.46
C MET A 125 11.47 -9.03 10.81
N ILE A 126 10.76 -10.15 10.91
CA ILE A 126 10.16 -10.63 12.17
C ILE A 126 11.24 -10.87 13.22
N ASP A 127 12.31 -11.60 12.85
CA ASP A 127 13.42 -11.91 13.75
C ASP A 127 14.26 -10.66 14.08
N LEU A 128 14.37 -9.73 13.14
CA LEU A 128 15.03 -8.44 13.36
C LEU A 128 14.32 -7.64 14.46
N LYS A 129 12.99 -7.53 14.38
CA LYS A 129 12.18 -6.87 15.40
C LYS A 129 12.16 -7.62 16.72
N ALA A 130 12.20 -8.95 16.69
CA ALA A 130 12.34 -9.77 17.89
C ALA A 130 13.61 -9.47 18.68
N LEU A 131 14.70 -9.14 17.99
CA LEU A 131 15.99 -8.82 18.60
C LEU A 131 16.09 -7.35 19.00
N MET A 132 15.80 -6.42 18.08
CA MET A 132 16.03 -5.00 18.34
C MET A 132 14.86 -4.28 19.03
N GLY A 133 13.70 -4.92 19.06
CA GLY A 133 12.45 -4.29 19.47
C GLY A 133 11.91 -3.29 18.44
N ASP A 134 10.77 -2.68 18.77
CA ASP A 134 10.19 -1.57 18.05
C ASP A 134 9.57 -0.56 19.02
N SER A 135 10.14 0.62 19.09
CA SER A 135 9.65 1.66 19.99
C SER A 135 8.31 2.26 19.56
N SER A 136 7.94 2.20 18.28
CA SER A 136 6.66 2.72 17.79
C SER A 136 5.48 1.87 18.25
N ASP A 137 5.69 0.57 18.40
CA ASP A 137 4.71 -0.41 18.86
C ASP A 137 4.94 -0.90 20.28
N ASN A 138 5.93 -0.31 20.94
CA ASN A 138 6.35 -0.70 22.27
C ASN A 138 6.70 -2.21 22.37
N ILE A 139 7.34 -2.73 21.32
CA ILE A 139 7.88 -4.10 21.30
C ILE A 139 9.26 -4.07 21.94
N PRO A 140 9.49 -4.81 23.06
CA PRO A 140 10.70 -4.66 23.85
C PRO A 140 11.98 -5.14 23.16
N GLY A 141 11.92 -6.26 22.45
CA GLY A 141 13.11 -6.94 21.93
C GLY A 141 14.06 -7.42 23.03
N VAL A 142 15.33 -7.51 22.68
CA VAL A 142 16.44 -7.80 23.62
C VAL A 142 17.10 -6.50 24.03
N LYS A 143 17.10 -6.17 25.32
CA LYS A 143 17.61 -4.91 25.84
C LYS A 143 19.08 -4.66 25.46
N GLY A 144 19.30 -3.58 24.74
CA GLY A 144 20.63 -3.14 24.31
C GLY A 144 21.17 -3.89 23.08
N ILE A 145 20.33 -4.65 22.38
CA ILE A 145 20.58 -5.11 21.01
C ILE A 145 19.90 -4.13 20.06
N GLY A 146 20.69 -3.40 19.29
CA GLY A 146 20.18 -2.51 18.24
C GLY A 146 20.29 -3.15 16.86
N GLU A 147 19.72 -2.46 15.84
CA GLU A 147 19.59 -2.93 14.46
C GLU A 147 20.90 -3.53 13.90
N LYS A 148 22.03 -2.83 14.04
CA LYS A 148 23.32 -3.32 13.50
C LYS A 148 23.75 -4.66 14.09
N THR A 149 23.53 -4.86 15.40
CA THR A 149 23.89 -6.11 16.07
C THR A 149 22.91 -7.22 15.70
N ALA A 150 21.63 -6.90 15.65
CA ALA A 150 20.58 -7.82 15.23
C ALA A 150 20.77 -8.31 13.79
N LEU A 151 21.03 -7.39 12.84
CA LEU A 151 21.32 -7.75 11.44
C LEU A 151 22.55 -8.66 11.33
N LYS A 152 23.64 -8.35 12.05
CA LYS A 152 24.85 -9.20 12.07
C LYS A 152 24.54 -10.61 12.54
N LEU A 153 23.78 -10.75 13.62
CA LEU A 153 23.37 -12.06 14.16
C LEU A 153 22.51 -12.82 13.16
N LEU A 154 21.54 -12.14 12.50
CA LEU A 154 20.67 -12.78 11.51
C LEU A 154 21.40 -13.12 10.21
N GLN A 155 22.40 -12.36 9.80
CA GLN A 155 23.24 -12.71 8.65
C GLN A 155 24.05 -13.98 8.91
N GLU A 156 24.50 -14.20 10.15
CA GLU A 156 25.28 -15.36 10.57
C GLU A 156 24.39 -16.57 10.86
N TYR A 157 23.38 -16.42 11.73
CA TYR A 157 22.57 -17.52 12.25
C TYR A 157 21.21 -17.68 11.54
N LYS A 158 20.80 -16.76 10.70
CA LYS A 158 19.57 -16.74 9.88
C LYS A 158 18.26 -16.52 10.65
N THR A 159 18.03 -17.15 11.79
CA THR A 159 16.79 -17.08 12.56
C THR A 159 17.06 -16.84 14.03
N LEU A 160 16.03 -16.33 14.74
CA LEU A 160 16.08 -16.16 16.20
C LEU A 160 16.35 -17.51 16.89
N GLU A 161 15.69 -18.57 16.45
CA GLU A 161 15.85 -19.91 17.00
C GLU A 161 17.33 -20.36 16.88
N ASN A 162 17.91 -20.25 15.68
CA ASN A 162 19.29 -20.64 15.44
C ASN A 162 20.30 -19.81 16.28
N ILE A 163 20.00 -18.54 16.54
CA ILE A 163 20.83 -17.72 17.44
C ILE A 163 20.86 -18.34 18.84
N TYR A 164 19.72 -18.77 19.36
CA TYR A 164 19.65 -19.39 20.69
C TYR A 164 20.14 -20.83 20.71
N ASP A 165 20.02 -21.58 19.63
CA ASP A 165 20.57 -22.93 19.50
C ASP A 165 22.10 -22.92 19.45
N ASN A 166 22.69 -21.82 18.97
CA ASN A 166 24.14 -21.61 18.91
C ASN A 166 24.64 -20.55 19.90
N ILE A 167 23.91 -20.33 20.98
CA ILE A 167 24.19 -19.25 21.95
C ILE A 167 25.62 -19.37 22.56
N ASP A 168 26.17 -20.57 22.66
CA ASP A 168 27.50 -20.80 23.19
C ASP A 168 28.65 -20.36 22.28
N GLU A 169 28.37 -20.15 20.99
CA GLU A 169 29.33 -19.60 20.03
C GLU A 169 29.42 -18.07 20.15
N ILE A 170 28.37 -17.43 20.63
CA ILE A 170 28.28 -15.98 20.83
C ILE A 170 29.03 -15.61 22.12
N LYS A 171 29.86 -14.58 22.07
CA LYS A 171 30.74 -14.21 23.18
C LYS A 171 30.42 -12.83 23.76
N GLY A 172 30.81 -12.65 25.02
CA GLY A 172 30.79 -11.36 25.71
C GLY A 172 29.40 -10.83 25.99
N LYS A 173 29.27 -9.50 26.05
CA LYS A 173 28.03 -8.82 26.44
C LYS A 173 26.83 -9.13 25.56
N THR A 174 27.04 -9.52 24.32
CA THR A 174 25.95 -9.89 23.41
C THR A 174 25.30 -11.18 23.88
N LYS A 175 26.08 -12.22 24.24
CA LYS A 175 25.56 -13.45 24.80
C LYS A 175 24.77 -13.19 26.09
N GLU A 176 25.35 -12.45 27.02
CA GLU A 176 24.72 -12.13 28.31
C GLU A 176 23.35 -11.46 28.13
N LYS A 177 23.23 -10.52 27.15
CA LYS A 177 21.96 -9.84 26.85
C LYS A 177 20.93 -10.79 26.22
N LEU A 178 21.33 -11.62 25.27
CA LEU A 178 20.47 -12.60 24.65
C LEU A 178 19.94 -13.61 25.67
N GLU A 179 20.80 -14.13 26.54
CA GLU A 179 20.40 -15.06 27.60
C GLU A 179 19.43 -14.41 28.59
N ALA A 180 19.69 -13.15 29.00
CA ALA A 180 18.86 -12.43 29.96
C ALA A 180 17.42 -12.17 29.46
N ASP A 181 17.27 -11.86 28.16
CA ASP A 181 15.98 -11.44 27.58
C ASP A 181 15.42 -12.49 26.59
N LYS A 182 15.84 -13.77 26.70
CA LYS A 182 15.42 -14.85 25.78
C LYS A 182 13.90 -14.92 25.62
N GLU A 183 13.17 -14.98 26.72
CA GLU A 183 11.71 -15.08 26.70
C GLU A 183 11.08 -13.85 26.00
N MET A 184 11.60 -12.66 26.32
CA MET A 184 11.11 -11.42 25.70
C MET A 184 11.39 -11.35 24.21
N ALA A 185 12.50 -11.90 23.73
CA ALA A 185 12.78 -12.00 22.31
C ALA A 185 11.73 -12.84 21.56
N PHE A 186 11.33 -13.98 22.12
CA PHE A 186 10.30 -14.84 21.52
C PHE A 186 8.91 -14.22 21.60
N ILE A 187 8.57 -13.53 22.69
CA ILE A 187 7.33 -12.75 22.81
C ILE A 187 7.33 -11.64 21.73
N SER A 188 8.42 -10.90 21.60
CA SER A 188 8.57 -9.85 20.58
C SER A 188 8.45 -10.40 19.16
N LYS A 189 9.01 -11.59 18.89
CA LYS A 189 8.82 -12.30 17.62
C LYS A 189 7.34 -12.59 17.35
N LYS A 190 6.63 -13.12 18.35
CA LYS A 190 5.20 -13.44 18.23
C LYS A 190 4.37 -12.18 17.91
N ILE A 191 4.64 -11.08 18.61
CA ILE A 191 3.95 -9.80 18.41
C ILE A 191 4.24 -9.22 17.01
N ALA A 192 5.51 -9.24 16.57
CA ALA A 192 5.94 -8.70 15.29
C ALA A 192 5.47 -9.52 14.08
N THR A 193 5.01 -10.75 14.30
CA THR A 193 4.54 -11.62 13.20
C THR A 193 3.15 -11.21 12.76
N ILE A 194 3.01 -10.90 11.48
CA ILE A 194 1.71 -10.64 10.83
C ILE A 194 0.95 -11.97 10.74
N TYR A 195 -0.28 -11.99 11.25
CA TYR A 195 -1.17 -13.13 11.14
C TYR A 195 -1.81 -13.16 9.75
N ARG A 196 -1.72 -14.30 9.05
CA ARG A 196 -2.09 -14.40 7.63
C ARG A 196 -3.25 -15.33 7.35
N ASP A 197 -4.06 -15.63 8.37
CA ASP A 197 -5.23 -16.50 8.28
C ASP A 197 -6.47 -15.84 8.91
N VAL A 198 -6.62 -14.52 8.69
CA VAL A 198 -7.81 -13.77 9.09
C VAL A 198 -9.03 -14.36 8.40
N PRO A 199 -10.12 -14.68 9.11
CA PRO A 199 -11.31 -15.30 8.53
C PRO A 199 -12.12 -14.30 7.69
N LEU A 200 -11.49 -13.79 6.64
CA LEU A 200 -12.15 -12.96 5.64
C LEU A 200 -13.04 -13.86 4.78
N ASN A 201 -14.33 -13.56 4.76
CA ASN A 201 -15.28 -14.31 3.95
C ASN A 201 -15.31 -13.74 2.51
N ILE A 202 -14.18 -13.82 1.83
CA ILE A 202 -13.98 -13.29 0.48
C ILE A 202 -13.24 -14.28 -0.41
N ILE A 203 -13.45 -14.15 -1.70
CA ILE A 203 -12.62 -14.75 -2.74
C ILE A 203 -11.90 -13.63 -3.51
N LEU A 204 -10.84 -13.97 -4.23
CA LEU A 204 -10.02 -12.99 -4.94
C LEU A 204 -10.86 -12.17 -5.95
N GLU A 205 -11.84 -12.79 -6.59
CA GLU A 205 -12.72 -12.14 -7.56
C GLU A 205 -13.55 -10.98 -6.96
N ASP A 206 -13.82 -11.03 -5.65
CA ASP A 206 -14.52 -9.95 -4.94
C ASP A 206 -13.70 -8.65 -4.88
N LEU A 207 -12.38 -8.75 -5.10
CA LEU A 207 -11.44 -7.63 -5.07
C LEU A 207 -11.21 -7.00 -6.46
N LYS A 208 -11.89 -7.50 -7.49
CA LYS A 208 -11.76 -6.98 -8.84
C LYS A 208 -12.07 -5.49 -8.87
N TYR A 209 -11.18 -4.72 -9.48
CA TYR A 209 -11.29 -3.28 -9.52
C TYR A 209 -11.52 -2.78 -10.96
N GLU A 210 -12.68 -2.24 -11.19
CA GLU A 210 -13.06 -1.54 -12.41
C GLU A 210 -13.35 -0.08 -12.05
N PRO A 211 -12.46 0.86 -12.42
CA PRO A 211 -12.69 2.28 -12.11
C PRO A 211 -14.01 2.74 -12.70
N ASP A 212 -14.89 3.22 -11.85
CA ASP A 212 -16.14 3.84 -12.25
C ASP A 212 -16.13 5.34 -11.91
N ASN A 213 -16.21 6.18 -12.93
CA ASN A 213 -16.36 7.63 -12.78
C ASN A 213 -17.85 7.97 -12.70
N ASN A 214 -18.51 7.42 -11.67
CA ASN A 214 -19.93 7.65 -11.49
C ASN A 214 -20.22 9.08 -10.98
N GLU A 215 -21.46 9.52 -11.21
CA GLU A 215 -21.90 10.87 -10.85
C GLU A 215 -21.85 11.12 -9.33
N GLU A 216 -22.09 10.08 -8.53
CA GLU A 216 -22.06 10.17 -7.07
C GLU A 216 -20.64 10.47 -6.56
N LEU A 217 -19.62 9.83 -7.12
CA LEU A 217 -18.23 10.10 -6.77
C LEU A 217 -17.82 11.53 -7.17
N ILE A 218 -18.25 11.98 -8.36
CA ILE A 218 -18.01 13.35 -8.82
C ILE A 218 -18.65 14.37 -7.86
N ASN A 219 -19.87 14.13 -7.43
CA ASN A 219 -20.57 15.02 -6.51
C ASN A 219 -19.92 15.05 -5.12
N LEU A 220 -19.51 13.88 -4.60
CA LEU A 220 -18.77 13.80 -3.35
C LEU A 220 -17.44 14.57 -3.41
N TYR A 221 -16.69 14.44 -4.51
CA TYR A 221 -15.44 15.20 -4.68
C TYR A 221 -15.67 16.71 -4.80
N LYS A 222 -16.80 17.16 -5.35
CA LYS A 222 -17.18 18.58 -5.36
C LYS A 222 -17.50 19.09 -3.96
N GLU A 223 -18.27 18.30 -3.18
CA GLU A 223 -18.63 18.63 -1.79
C GLU A 223 -17.39 18.72 -0.90
N LEU A 224 -16.43 17.81 -1.09
CA LEU A 224 -15.18 17.79 -0.33
C LEU A 224 -14.10 18.73 -0.88
N GLU A 225 -14.41 19.50 -1.93
CA GLU A 225 -13.46 20.42 -2.61
C GLU A 225 -12.19 19.73 -3.12
N PHE A 226 -12.30 18.46 -3.54
CA PHE A 226 -11.18 17.68 -4.07
C PHE A 226 -10.92 17.96 -5.55
N PHE A 227 -10.59 19.21 -5.85
CA PHE A 227 -10.45 19.70 -7.21
C PHE A 227 -9.38 18.99 -8.06
N SER A 228 -8.31 18.52 -7.43
CA SER A 228 -7.26 17.75 -8.12
C SER A 228 -7.78 16.40 -8.64
N PHE A 229 -8.63 15.72 -7.87
CA PHE A 229 -9.27 14.48 -8.31
C PHE A 229 -10.30 14.73 -9.41
N LEU A 230 -11.09 15.79 -9.27
CA LEU A 230 -12.07 16.19 -10.30
C LEU A 230 -11.39 16.49 -11.64
N LYS A 231 -10.25 17.18 -11.62
CA LYS A 231 -9.49 17.47 -12.84
C LYS A 231 -9.08 16.18 -13.56
N ASN A 232 -8.57 15.20 -12.83
CA ASN A 232 -8.15 13.92 -13.39
C ASN A 232 -9.33 13.09 -13.93
N MET A 233 -10.53 13.25 -13.37
CA MET A 233 -11.75 12.56 -13.86
C MET A 233 -12.31 13.20 -15.12
N THR A 234 -12.21 14.52 -15.24
CA THR A 234 -12.71 15.26 -16.43
C THR A 234 -11.79 15.13 -17.64
N GLU A 235 -10.50 14.81 -17.41
CA GLU A 235 -9.57 14.52 -18.52
C GLU A 235 -9.80 13.14 -19.15
N VAL A 236 -10.54 12.22 -18.49
CA VAL A 236 -11.13 11.04 -19.14
C VAL A 236 -12.43 11.49 -19.85
N LYS A 237 -12.33 12.47 -20.75
CA LYS A 237 -13.41 12.74 -21.69
C LYS A 237 -13.69 11.44 -22.44
N LYS A 238 -14.95 10.99 -22.42
CA LYS A 238 -15.48 10.24 -23.54
C LYS A 238 -14.98 10.95 -24.78
N GLU A 239 -14.21 10.26 -25.61
CA GLU A 239 -14.14 10.63 -27.00
C GLU A 239 -15.60 10.54 -27.49
N GLU A 240 -16.31 11.67 -27.45
CA GLU A 240 -17.50 11.79 -28.25
C GLU A 240 -16.98 11.50 -29.66
N LYS A 241 -17.40 10.37 -30.21
CA LYS A 241 -17.22 10.10 -31.61
C LYS A 241 -18.03 11.18 -32.33
N LEU A 242 -17.35 12.29 -32.57
CA LEU A 242 -17.89 13.30 -33.45
C LEU A 242 -18.08 12.63 -34.81
N ASP A 243 -19.31 12.56 -35.25
CA ASP A 243 -19.64 12.01 -36.54
C ASP A 243 -19.27 13.08 -37.58
N PHE A 244 -18.04 12.99 -38.07
CA PHE A 244 -17.53 13.93 -39.07
C PHE A 244 -18.07 13.57 -40.45
N GLN A 245 -18.79 14.48 -41.07
CA GLN A 245 -19.11 14.40 -42.46
C GLN A 245 -18.13 15.27 -43.26
N THR A 246 -17.36 14.62 -44.12
CA THR A 246 -16.51 15.35 -45.07
C THR A 246 -17.36 15.82 -46.22
N VAL A 247 -17.53 17.11 -46.38
CA VAL A 247 -18.22 17.73 -47.50
C VAL A 247 -17.21 18.44 -48.40
N THR A 248 -17.32 18.27 -49.71
CA THR A 248 -16.46 18.91 -50.70
C THR A 248 -16.98 20.28 -51.14
N ASN A 249 -18.24 20.59 -50.86
CA ASN A 249 -18.85 21.89 -51.15
C ASN A 249 -19.79 22.27 -49.99
N LEU A 250 -19.59 23.46 -49.43
CA LEU A 250 -20.47 24.05 -48.44
C LEU A 250 -21.59 24.82 -49.12
N ASN A 251 -22.83 24.53 -48.78
CA ASN A 251 -23.99 25.28 -49.20
C ASN A 251 -24.50 26.17 -48.05
N SER A 252 -25.18 27.25 -48.37
CA SER A 252 -25.75 28.16 -47.36
C SER A 252 -26.73 27.49 -46.37
N LYS A 253 -27.20 26.28 -46.66
CA LYS A 253 -28.06 25.48 -45.79
C LYS A 253 -27.29 24.71 -44.73
N ASP A 254 -25.98 24.55 -44.93
CA ASP A 254 -25.08 23.83 -43.99
C ASP A 254 -24.53 24.79 -42.92
N LEU A 255 -24.80 26.08 -43.02
CA LEU A 255 -24.37 27.11 -42.09
C LEU A 255 -25.47 27.37 -41.06
N SER A 256 -25.19 27.12 -39.79
CA SER A 256 -26.05 27.50 -38.67
C SER A 256 -25.64 28.87 -38.09
N GLU A 257 -26.49 29.47 -37.25
CA GLU A 257 -26.19 30.75 -36.60
C GLU A 257 -24.95 30.68 -35.67
N ASP A 258 -24.62 29.49 -35.15
CA ASP A 258 -23.44 29.23 -34.32
C ASP A 258 -22.45 28.35 -35.08
N LEU A 259 -21.58 28.98 -35.89
CA LEU A 259 -20.56 28.30 -36.69
C LEU A 259 -19.16 28.55 -36.12
N ALA A 260 -18.43 27.49 -35.74
CA ALA A 260 -17.01 27.53 -35.47
C ALA A 260 -16.26 26.96 -36.69
N ILE A 261 -15.31 27.72 -37.23
CA ILE A 261 -14.51 27.30 -38.38
C ILE A 261 -13.06 27.18 -37.94
N GLU A 262 -12.45 26.00 -38.15
CA GLU A 262 -11.03 25.79 -38.02
C GLU A 262 -10.43 25.47 -39.40
N LEU A 263 -9.37 26.18 -39.76
CA LEU A 263 -8.66 25.96 -41.00
C LEU A 263 -7.53 24.95 -40.79
N MET A 264 -7.56 23.86 -41.55
CA MET A 264 -6.41 22.94 -41.60
C MET A 264 -5.40 23.44 -42.64
N LEU A 265 -4.18 23.62 -42.23
CA LEU A 265 -3.09 24.15 -43.04
C LEU A 265 -2.02 23.03 -43.23
N ASP A 266 -1.39 23.07 -44.41
CA ASP A 266 -0.29 22.15 -44.77
C ASP A 266 1.07 22.53 -44.15
N ASN A 267 1.15 23.64 -43.43
CA ASN A 267 2.35 24.15 -42.80
C ASN A 267 2.02 24.90 -41.50
N GLU A 268 2.87 24.78 -40.49
CA GLU A 268 2.75 25.52 -39.22
C GLU A 268 2.88 27.03 -39.37
N ASN A 269 3.60 27.47 -40.39
CA ASN A 269 3.72 28.88 -40.73
C ASN A 269 2.55 29.32 -41.61
N TYR A 270 1.52 29.90 -40.99
CA TYR A 270 0.29 30.31 -41.66
C TYR A 270 0.48 31.38 -42.80
N HIS A 271 1.65 32.07 -42.84
CA HIS A 271 1.92 33.04 -43.91
C HIS A 271 2.28 32.39 -45.25
N ILE A 272 2.68 31.13 -45.23
CA ILE A 272 3.09 30.38 -46.44
C ILE A 272 2.32 29.06 -46.58
N ALA A 273 1.38 28.81 -45.69
CA ALA A 273 0.56 27.60 -45.68
C ALA A 273 -0.58 27.69 -46.67
N ASN A 274 -0.95 26.56 -47.28
CA ASN A 274 -2.17 26.44 -48.04
C ASN A 274 -3.25 25.82 -47.12
N ILE A 275 -4.48 26.23 -47.37
CA ILE A 275 -5.64 25.61 -46.71
C ILE A 275 -5.87 24.26 -47.36
N VAL A 276 -5.80 23.19 -46.60
CA VAL A 276 -6.05 21.80 -47.03
C VAL A 276 -7.40 21.27 -46.57
N GLY A 277 -8.07 21.99 -45.65
CA GLY A 277 -9.42 21.68 -45.19
C GLY A 277 -9.94 22.75 -44.22
N MET A 278 -11.25 22.67 -43.93
CA MET A 278 -11.97 23.51 -42.98
C MET A 278 -12.81 22.62 -42.07
#